data_138df5760dd92b4a1d64fbe32d9b0acb
#
_entry.id   138df5760dd92b4a1d64fbe32d9b0acb
#
_cell.length_a   1.000
_cell.length_b   1.000
_cell.length_c   1.000
_cell.angle_alpha   90.00
_cell.angle_beta   90.00
_cell.angle_gamma   90.00
#
_symmetry.space_group_name_H-M   'P 1'
#
loop_
_entity.id
_entity.type
_entity.pdbx_description
1 polymer ?
#
loop_
_entity_poly.entity_id
_entity_poly.type
_entity_poly.pdbx_seq_one_letter_code
_entity_poly.pdbx_strand_id
1 'polypeptide(L)'
;MALRTVLLATALIVTPMAAFADLAISGQDGKQVRAGDGLPMKPTPDSVATIEFSSSEAPRVIGMLEVCSTQMGPPSALAVAPDYSFVLATCPQTIDAANKTHPTDTVSVIGLDDPTHPKLLQTVHAGMGATGVYMNRKATVALVTGTGDDTITLFTIKDRQLTQGGQVKLDAKAEPRDVLIAADGKTAYALRFGDGKVTKLAIKGDQLVRVADFDVGTQPDGGSISADGRTLFVNDFGGAPTTTKGNGATVLIDTRTGKITDAAEVGALPEDVVQSPDGKYAAVVVGNGSATVRNAPNYNAVFGKLVIFRRDGGKLTHVTDGQIGHACQGVVWSADGKRLLVQCSVERDIRVLDFDGKTLTDRPEATIKMVSRPGVMITSQSRP
;
A
#
# COMPACT_ATOMS: atom_id res chain seq x y z
N MET A 1 60.90 37.33 -22.02
CA MET A 1 59.88 37.35 -20.93
C MET A 1 58.85 36.30 -21.26
N ALA A 2 58.86 35.12 -20.64
CA ALA A 2 57.92 34.00 -20.90
C ALA A 2 56.90 33.97 -19.75
N LEU A 3 55.65 34.22 -20.10
CA LEU A 3 54.50 34.11 -19.17
C LEU A 3 54.18 32.61 -18.92
N ARG A 4 54.35 32.17 -17.69
CA ARG A 4 53.89 30.85 -17.24
C ARG A 4 52.43 30.95 -16.80
N THR A 5 51.53 30.33 -17.57
CA THR A 5 50.13 30.15 -17.20
C THR A 5 50.02 29.00 -16.19
N VAL A 6 49.60 29.29 -14.97
CA VAL A 6 49.27 28.31 -13.93
C VAL A 6 47.80 27.89 -14.12
N LEU A 7 47.54 26.68 -14.53
CA LEU A 7 46.21 26.09 -14.51
C LEU A 7 45.91 25.58 -13.07
N LEU A 8 44.99 26.25 -12.37
CA LEU A 8 44.38 25.69 -11.16
C LEU A 8 43.33 24.63 -11.57
N ALA A 9 43.62 23.40 -11.27
CA ALA A 9 42.62 22.32 -11.33
C ALA A 9 41.78 22.35 -10.08
N THR A 10 40.52 22.78 -10.20
CA THR A 10 39.51 22.66 -9.14
C THR A 10 39.04 21.21 -9.09
N ALA A 11 39.44 20.44 -8.10
CA ALA A 11 38.89 19.11 -7.83
C ALA A 11 37.49 19.30 -7.27
N LEU A 12 36.47 18.90 -8.04
CA LEU A 12 35.11 18.68 -7.52
C LEU A 12 35.18 17.51 -6.51
N ILE A 13 35.06 17.83 -5.24
CA ILE A 13 34.81 16.82 -4.22
C ILE A 13 33.34 16.38 -4.41
N VAL A 14 33.15 15.28 -5.13
CA VAL A 14 31.88 14.54 -5.11
C VAL A 14 31.82 13.84 -3.76
N THR A 15 31.17 14.47 -2.79
CA THR A 15 30.76 13.77 -1.57
C THR A 15 29.86 12.61 -2.00
N PRO A 16 30.16 11.34 -1.63
CA PRO A 16 29.24 10.27 -1.87
C PRO A 16 27.94 10.65 -1.14
N MET A 17 26.82 10.76 -1.89
CA MET A 17 25.50 10.75 -1.29
C MET A 17 25.46 9.48 -0.45
N ALA A 18 25.34 9.63 0.87
CA ALA A 18 25.01 8.50 1.73
C ALA A 18 23.83 7.80 1.06
N ALA A 19 23.97 6.51 0.77
CA ALA A 19 22.82 5.71 0.34
C ALA A 19 21.83 5.85 1.49
N PHE A 20 20.75 6.62 1.26
CA PHE A 20 19.68 6.72 2.23
C PHE A 20 19.19 5.30 2.48
N ALA A 21 19.14 4.91 3.74
CA ALA A 21 18.39 3.73 4.14
C ALA A 21 16.98 3.89 3.56
N ASP A 22 16.38 2.78 3.12
CA ASP A 22 15.02 2.82 2.59
C ASP A 22 14.08 3.42 3.63
N LEU A 23 13.16 4.26 3.20
CA LEU A 23 12.15 4.82 4.07
C LEU A 23 10.79 4.15 3.77
N ALA A 24 10.23 3.45 4.76
CA ALA A 24 8.87 2.97 4.72
C ALA A 24 7.96 3.90 5.54
N ILE A 25 6.76 4.12 5.03
CA ILE A 25 5.71 4.87 5.72
C ILE A 25 4.62 3.89 6.12
N SER A 26 4.24 3.90 7.39
CA SER A 26 3.29 2.97 7.99
C SER A 26 2.10 3.71 8.58
N GLY A 27 0.88 3.40 8.14
CA GLY A 27 -0.36 3.89 8.72
C GLY A 27 -0.83 2.97 9.84
N GLN A 28 -1.21 3.58 10.99
CA GLN A 28 -1.58 2.89 12.21
C GLN A 28 -3.06 3.15 12.54
N ASP A 29 -3.87 2.09 12.60
CA ASP A 29 -5.27 2.16 13.03
C ASP A 29 -5.37 1.98 14.54
N GLY A 30 -5.60 3.06 15.24
CA GLY A 30 -5.84 3.08 16.69
C GLY A 30 -7.31 2.92 17.08
N LYS A 31 -8.23 3.05 16.12
CA LYS A 31 -9.68 3.07 16.35
C LYS A 31 -10.25 1.70 16.73
N GLN A 32 -9.66 0.64 16.24
CA GLN A 32 -10.23 -0.70 16.39
C GLN A 32 -9.97 -1.28 17.77
N VAL A 33 -11.05 -1.56 18.48
CA VAL A 33 -11.06 -2.23 19.78
C VAL A 33 -11.79 -3.56 19.62
N ARG A 34 -11.08 -4.66 19.93
CA ARG A 34 -11.63 -6.01 19.83
C ARG A 34 -11.57 -6.72 21.18
N ALA A 35 -12.71 -7.15 21.68
CA ALA A 35 -12.77 -7.98 22.87
C ALA A 35 -11.96 -9.27 22.66
N GLY A 36 -11.13 -9.63 23.64
CA GLY A 36 -10.38 -10.88 23.62
C GLY A 36 -9.03 -10.86 22.89
N ASP A 37 -8.57 -9.72 22.35
CA ASP A 37 -7.26 -9.65 21.72
C ASP A 37 -6.09 -9.37 22.67
N GLY A 38 -6.38 -9.33 23.97
CA GLY A 38 -5.37 -9.10 25.01
C GLY A 38 -4.89 -7.67 25.13
N LEU A 39 -5.58 -6.71 24.48
CA LEU A 39 -5.27 -5.29 24.48
C LEU A 39 -6.30 -4.50 25.27
N PRO A 40 -5.97 -3.29 25.75
CA PRO A 40 -6.94 -2.41 26.40
C PRO A 40 -8.17 -2.19 25.51
N MET A 41 -9.36 -2.18 26.10
CA MET A 41 -10.64 -1.89 25.45
C MET A 41 -10.84 -0.39 25.18
N LYS A 42 -9.75 0.37 25.02
CA LYS A 42 -9.76 1.79 24.74
C LYS A 42 -8.99 2.06 23.46
N PRO A 43 -9.55 2.85 22.53
CA PRO A 43 -8.84 3.26 21.32
C PRO A 43 -7.53 3.99 21.64
N THR A 44 -6.56 3.84 20.78
CA THR A 44 -5.37 4.68 20.73
C THR A 44 -5.51 5.68 19.58
N PRO A 45 -4.75 6.78 19.54
CA PRO A 45 -4.72 7.63 18.35
C PRO A 45 -4.26 6.85 17.11
N ASP A 46 -4.85 7.20 15.97
CA ASP A 46 -4.27 6.84 14.68
C ASP A 46 -2.98 7.60 14.46
N SER A 47 -2.07 7.04 13.68
CA SER A 47 -0.82 7.73 13.36
C SER A 47 -0.25 7.29 12.02
N VAL A 48 0.66 8.10 11.49
CA VAL A 48 1.56 7.75 10.40
C VAL A 48 2.98 7.73 10.95
N ALA A 49 3.66 6.59 10.80
CA ALA A 49 5.02 6.38 11.25
C ALA A 49 5.99 6.33 10.06
N THR A 50 7.18 6.87 10.25
CA THR A 50 8.32 6.76 9.33
C THR A 50 9.30 5.73 9.88
N ILE A 51 9.74 4.81 9.02
CA ILE A 51 10.57 3.67 9.39
C ILE A 51 11.77 3.62 8.44
N GLU A 52 12.94 3.73 9.00
CA GLU A 52 14.19 3.50 8.30
C GLU A 52 14.51 2.00 8.30
N PHE A 53 14.84 1.46 7.14
CA PHE A 53 15.22 0.05 7.02
C PHE A 53 16.18 -0.19 5.84
N SER A 54 16.88 -1.31 5.90
CA SER A 54 17.72 -1.82 4.82
C SER A 54 17.85 -3.33 4.98
N SER A 55 18.45 -4.01 4.02
CA SER A 55 18.76 -5.44 4.17
C SER A 55 19.93 -5.71 5.12
N SER A 56 20.75 -4.71 5.43
CA SER A 56 21.96 -4.84 6.25
C SER A 56 21.76 -4.47 7.72
N GLU A 57 20.73 -3.67 8.05
CA GLU A 57 20.48 -3.17 9.41
C GLU A 57 19.08 -3.50 9.91
N ALA A 58 18.91 -3.56 11.22
CA ALA A 58 17.60 -3.72 11.82
C ALA A 58 16.74 -2.47 11.56
N PRO A 59 15.48 -2.63 11.11
CA PRO A 59 14.60 -1.49 10.88
C PRO A 59 14.24 -0.80 12.20
N ARG A 60 13.97 0.51 12.12
CA ARG A 60 13.58 1.32 13.30
C ARG A 60 12.58 2.40 12.93
N VAL A 61 11.64 2.66 13.82
CA VAL A 61 10.78 3.84 13.74
C VAL A 61 11.63 5.07 14.04
N ILE A 62 11.65 6.04 13.15
CA ILE A 62 12.41 7.28 13.29
C ILE A 62 11.54 8.50 13.55
N GLY A 63 10.25 8.45 13.18
CA GLY A 63 9.29 9.51 13.41
C GLY A 63 7.86 9.01 13.46
N MET A 64 6.97 9.81 14.03
CA MET A 64 5.54 9.51 14.11
C MET A 64 4.73 10.79 14.20
N LEU A 65 3.60 10.84 13.50
CA LEU A 65 2.62 11.91 13.57
C LEU A 65 1.25 11.33 13.91
N GLU A 66 0.62 11.82 14.98
CA GLU A 66 -0.78 11.51 15.27
C GLU A 66 -1.67 12.22 14.25
N VAL A 67 -2.33 11.45 13.42
CA VAL A 67 -3.23 11.91 12.36
C VAL A 67 -4.18 10.78 12.00
N CYS A 68 -5.45 11.11 11.71
CA CYS A 68 -6.38 10.09 11.23
C CYS A 68 -5.85 9.45 9.96
N SER A 69 -5.69 8.14 9.97
CA SER A 69 -5.19 7.37 8.84
C SER A 69 -5.79 5.98 8.86
N THR A 70 -5.91 5.39 7.67
CA THR A 70 -6.24 3.98 7.44
C THR A 70 -7.41 3.42 8.28
N GLN A 71 -7.72 2.20 8.04
CA GLN A 71 -8.50 1.28 8.89
C GLN A 71 -7.93 -0.11 8.65
N MET A 72 -8.25 -1.07 9.51
CA MET A 72 -8.06 -2.48 9.17
C MET A 72 -8.95 -2.82 7.98
N GLY A 73 -8.36 -3.03 6.84
CA GLY A 73 -9.01 -3.20 5.54
C GLY A 73 -7.95 -3.09 4.45
N PRO A 74 -8.28 -2.68 3.22
CA PRO A 74 -7.32 -2.70 2.14
C PRO A 74 -6.08 -1.84 2.47
N PRO A 75 -4.85 -2.36 2.23
CA PRO A 75 -3.61 -1.65 2.53
C PRO A 75 -3.27 -0.57 1.49
N SER A 76 -4.26 0.26 1.14
CA SER A 76 -4.21 1.26 0.06
C SER A 76 -4.30 2.72 0.55
N ALA A 77 -4.31 2.94 1.87
CA ALA A 77 -4.59 4.25 2.47
C ALA A 77 -3.41 5.24 2.47
N LEU A 78 -2.27 4.90 1.88
CA LEU A 78 -1.09 5.77 1.80
C LEU A 78 -0.56 5.89 0.37
N ALA A 79 -0.08 7.09 0.03
CA ALA A 79 0.71 7.31 -1.19
C ALA A 79 1.86 8.27 -0.88
N VAL A 80 3.11 7.85 -1.13
CA VAL A 80 4.30 8.65 -0.85
C VAL A 80 4.88 9.23 -2.14
N ALA A 81 5.33 10.47 -2.09
CA ALA A 81 6.02 11.11 -3.20
C ALA A 81 7.33 10.37 -3.54
N PRO A 82 7.73 10.25 -4.83
CA PRO A 82 8.93 9.54 -5.23
C PRO A 82 10.22 10.01 -4.57
N ASP A 83 10.29 11.29 -4.21
CA ASP A 83 11.41 11.93 -3.51
C ASP A 83 11.27 11.94 -1.98
N TYR A 84 10.23 11.29 -1.45
CA TYR A 84 9.87 11.31 -0.03
C TYR A 84 9.64 12.70 0.57
N SER A 85 9.33 13.71 -0.24
CA SER A 85 9.06 15.06 0.28
C SER A 85 7.74 15.17 1.05
N PHE A 86 6.76 14.29 0.77
CA PHE A 86 5.49 14.20 1.47
C PHE A 86 4.79 12.86 1.27
N VAL A 87 3.80 12.58 2.10
CA VAL A 87 2.89 11.43 1.97
C VAL A 87 1.43 11.90 2.08
N LEU A 88 0.55 11.24 1.35
CA LEU A 88 -0.89 11.35 1.48
C LEU A 88 -1.40 10.20 2.34
N ALA A 89 -2.30 10.51 3.27
CA ALA A 89 -2.96 9.51 4.11
C ALA A 89 -4.47 9.72 4.06
N THR A 90 -5.23 8.68 3.72
CA THR A 90 -6.69 8.69 3.77
C THR A 90 -7.19 8.22 5.12
N CYS A 91 -8.33 8.78 5.53
CA CYS A 91 -9.04 8.41 6.74
C CYS A 91 -10.48 8.04 6.37
N PRO A 92 -10.81 6.75 6.21
CA PRO A 92 -12.16 6.34 5.80
C PRO A 92 -13.19 6.44 6.91
N GLN A 93 -12.77 6.43 8.17
CA GLN A 93 -13.66 6.54 9.32
C GLN A 93 -12.96 7.11 10.55
N THR A 94 -13.74 7.73 11.41
CA THR A 94 -13.36 8.16 12.76
C THR A 94 -14.11 7.35 13.80
N ILE A 95 -13.76 7.54 15.09
CA ILE A 95 -14.45 6.92 16.22
C ILE A 95 -14.86 8.02 17.23
N ASP A 96 -16.08 7.94 17.77
CA ASP A 96 -16.56 8.85 18.79
C ASP A 96 -16.23 8.36 20.22
N ALA A 97 -16.58 9.17 21.21
CA ALA A 97 -16.35 8.85 22.62
C ALA A 97 -17.11 7.60 23.12
N ALA A 98 -18.11 7.14 22.39
CA ALA A 98 -18.87 5.91 22.66
C ALA A 98 -18.31 4.70 21.92
N ASN A 99 -17.13 4.84 21.26
CA ASN A 99 -16.48 3.83 20.41
C ASN A 99 -17.29 3.45 19.17
N LYS A 100 -18.18 4.35 18.70
CA LYS A 100 -18.92 4.15 17.46
C LYS A 100 -18.15 4.76 16.30
N THR A 101 -18.02 4.02 15.21
CA THR A 101 -17.36 4.47 13.98
C THR A 101 -18.29 5.32 13.13
N HIS A 102 -17.74 6.34 12.50
CA HIS A 102 -18.41 7.23 11.56
C HIS A 102 -17.57 7.36 10.30
N PRO A 103 -18.17 7.19 9.10
CA PRO A 103 -17.43 7.37 7.86
C PRO A 103 -16.96 8.82 7.73
N THR A 104 -15.81 9.04 7.09
CA THR A 104 -15.25 10.36 6.79
C THR A 104 -14.65 10.37 5.39
N ASP A 105 -14.39 11.54 4.88
CA ASP A 105 -13.90 11.80 3.51
C ASP A 105 -12.49 12.43 3.49
N THR A 106 -11.79 12.33 4.62
CA THR A 106 -10.58 13.11 4.88
C THR A 106 -9.33 12.51 4.21
N VAL A 107 -8.52 13.40 3.63
CA VAL A 107 -7.17 13.12 3.11
C VAL A 107 -6.19 14.10 3.73
N SER A 108 -5.16 13.60 4.39
CA SER A 108 -4.08 14.39 4.99
C SER A 108 -2.85 14.43 4.10
N VAL A 109 -2.27 15.61 3.92
CA VAL A 109 -0.94 15.81 3.32
C VAL A 109 0.07 15.99 4.44
N ILE A 110 1.06 15.12 4.51
CA ILE A 110 2.04 15.08 5.59
C ILE A 110 3.43 15.31 4.98
N GLY A 111 4.09 16.39 5.40
CA GLY A 111 5.44 16.73 4.96
C GLY A 111 6.49 15.87 5.65
N LEU A 112 7.51 15.45 4.89
CA LEU A 112 8.60 14.60 5.30
C LEU A 112 9.97 15.29 5.10
N ASP A 113 10.03 16.64 5.10
CA ASP A 113 11.30 17.37 5.01
C ASP A 113 12.30 16.93 6.08
N ASP A 114 11.78 16.59 7.25
CA ASP A 114 12.47 15.87 8.31
C ASP A 114 11.62 14.62 8.65
N PRO A 115 12.00 13.44 8.17
CA PRO A 115 11.23 12.23 8.43
C PRO A 115 11.22 11.81 9.91
N THR A 116 12.09 12.39 10.75
CA THR A 116 12.04 12.18 12.20
C THR A 116 10.97 13.02 12.89
N HIS A 117 10.49 14.07 12.22
CA HIS A 117 9.44 14.99 12.70
C HIS A 117 8.43 15.28 11.57
N PRO A 118 7.65 14.28 11.11
CA PRO A 118 6.64 14.50 10.08
C PRO A 118 5.60 15.52 10.54
N LYS A 119 5.08 16.35 9.59
CA LYS A 119 4.17 17.45 9.91
C LYS A 119 2.96 17.44 9.00
N LEU A 120 1.76 17.67 9.56
CA LEU A 120 0.56 17.90 8.78
C LEU A 120 0.68 19.24 8.02
N LEU A 121 0.59 19.20 6.70
CA LEU A 121 0.65 20.38 5.82
C LEU A 121 -0.74 20.85 5.39
N GLN A 122 -1.64 19.91 5.10
CA GLN A 122 -2.98 20.20 4.59
C GLN A 122 -3.93 19.05 4.93
N THR A 123 -5.21 19.37 5.07
CA THR A 123 -6.31 18.41 5.09
C THR A 123 -7.30 18.81 4.01
N VAL A 124 -7.70 17.85 3.17
CA VAL A 124 -8.72 18.03 2.12
C VAL A 124 -9.79 16.94 2.22
N HIS A 125 -10.88 17.10 1.48
CA HIS A 125 -12.02 16.18 1.47
C HIS A 125 -12.16 15.54 0.09
N ALA A 126 -12.46 14.23 0.07
CA ALA A 126 -12.67 13.45 -1.16
C ALA A 126 -14.11 12.89 -1.20
N GLY A 127 -14.29 11.66 -1.69
CA GLY A 127 -15.54 10.91 -1.52
C GLY A 127 -15.65 10.32 -0.13
N MET A 128 -16.90 10.09 0.32
CA MET A 128 -17.19 9.50 1.64
C MET A 128 -16.60 8.10 1.79
N GLY A 129 -16.01 7.82 2.94
CA GLY A 129 -15.25 6.59 3.16
C GLY A 129 -13.93 6.62 2.38
N ALA A 130 -13.17 7.72 2.45
CA ALA A 130 -11.90 7.88 1.74
C ALA A 130 -10.92 6.77 2.11
N THR A 131 -10.75 5.76 1.24
CA THR A 131 -10.02 4.52 1.54
C THR A 131 -8.69 4.45 0.78
N GLY A 132 -8.71 4.15 -0.51
CA GLY A 132 -7.50 4.03 -1.32
C GLY A 132 -7.00 5.38 -1.83
N VAL A 133 -5.69 5.56 -1.84
CA VAL A 133 -5.04 6.72 -2.47
C VAL A 133 -3.84 6.29 -3.29
N TYR A 134 -3.71 6.87 -4.48
CA TYR A 134 -2.55 6.66 -5.34
C TYR A 134 -2.06 7.98 -5.92
N MET A 135 -0.76 8.14 -6.03
CA MET A 135 -0.10 9.32 -6.61
C MET A 135 0.66 8.91 -7.86
N ASN A 136 0.61 9.73 -8.92
CA ASN A 136 1.40 9.46 -10.10
C ASN A 136 2.91 9.67 -9.83
N ARG A 137 3.77 9.06 -10.65
CA ARG A 137 5.25 9.13 -10.52
C ARG A 137 5.84 10.55 -10.47
N LYS A 138 5.11 11.55 -10.95
CA LYS A 138 5.56 12.96 -10.91
C LYS A 138 5.07 13.70 -9.69
N ALA A 139 4.29 13.06 -8.83
CA ALA A 139 3.62 13.68 -7.69
C ALA A 139 2.81 14.94 -8.09
N THR A 140 2.16 14.91 -9.25
CA THR A 140 1.36 16.04 -9.78
C THR A 140 -0.15 15.75 -9.79
N VAL A 141 -0.53 14.49 -9.63
CA VAL A 141 -1.92 14.02 -9.57
C VAL A 141 -2.04 12.93 -8.52
N ALA A 142 -3.10 12.98 -7.73
CA ALA A 142 -3.54 11.88 -6.87
C ALA A 142 -4.99 11.51 -7.17
N LEU A 143 -5.32 10.24 -7.00
CA LEU A 143 -6.68 9.72 -7.02
C LEU A 143 -7.01 9.13 -5.66
N VAL A 144 -8.25 9.34 -5.22
CA VAL A 144 -8.76 8.85 -3.93
C VAL A 144 -10.09 8.13 -4.16
N THR A 145 -10.23 6.93 -3.58
CA THR A 145 -11.50 6.19 -3.61
C THR A 145 -12.40 6.62 -2.45
N GLY A 146 -13.67 6.87 -2.74
CA GLY A 146 -14.75 7.02 -1.76
C GLY A 146 -15.56 5.72 -1.72
N THR A 147 -15.18 4.78 -0.86
CA THR A 147 -15.83 3.47 -0.76
C THR A 147 -17.28 3.58 -0.32
N GLY A 148 -17.59 4.54 0.55
CA GLY A 148 -18.94 4.74 1.10
C GLY A 148 -19.92 5.41 0.14
N ASP A 149 -19.43 6.08 -0.89
CA ASP A 149 -20.28 6.77 -1.86
C ASP A 149 -19.93 6.43 -3.33
N ASP A 150 -19.19 5.33 -3.57
CA ASP A 150 -18.85 4.81 -4.90
C ASP A 150 -18.17 5.84 -5.82
N THR A 151 -17.29 6.68 -5.31
CA THR A 151 -16.63 7.73 -6.09
C THR A 151 -15.14 7.55 -6.23
N ILE A 152 -14.56 8.15 -7.28
CA ILE A 152 -13.13 8.36 -7.43
C ILE A 152 -12.91 9.87 -7.60
N THR A 153 -12.17 10.47 -6.69
CA THR A 153 -11.86 11.91 -6.70
C THR A 153 -10.43 12.13 -7.20
N LEU A 154 -10.27 13.04 -8.14
CA LEU A 154 -8.96 13.48 -8.63
C LEU A 154 -8.53 14.74 -7.88
N PHE A 155 -7.26 14.78 -7.47
CA PHE A 155 -6.58 15.97 -7.01
C PHE A 155 -5.39 16.28 -7.89
N THR A 156 -5.23 17.55 -8.27
CA THR A 156 -3.97 18.06 -8.79
C THR A 156 -3.06 18.45 -7.64
N ILE A 157 -1.75 18.26 -7.81
CA ILE A 157 -0.76 18.52 -6.78
C ILE A 157 0.23 19.56 -7.29
N LYS A 158 0.38 20.65 -6.55
CA LYS A 158 1.39 21.67 -6.78
C LYS A 158 1.95 22.14 -5.44
N ASP A 159 3.27 22.22 -5.31
CA ASP A 159 3.97 22.67 -4.09
C ASP A 159 3.46 21.91 -2.82
N ARG A 160 3.22 20.60 -2.95
CA ARG A 160 2.67 19.70 -1.91
C ARG A 160 1.27 20.11 -1.42
N GLN A 161 0.53 20.88 -2.21
CA GLN A 161 -0.86 21.24 -1.95
C GLN A 161 -1.77 20.51 -2.94
N LEU A 162 -2.85 19.93 -2.42
CA LEU A 162 -3.89 19.27 -3.19
C LEU A 162 -5.00 20.27 -3.53
N THR A 163 -5.39 20.28 -4.80
CA THR A 163 -6.59 20.99 -5.26
C THR A 163 -7.51 19.99 -5.92
N GLN A 164 -8.75 19.88 -5.46
CA GLN A 164 -9.72 18.96 -6.03
C GLN A 164 -10.03 19.35 -7.48
N GLY A 165 -9.97 18.34 -8.34
CA GLY A 165 -10.40 18.40 -9.74
C GLY A 165 -11.69 17.62 -9.97
N GLY A 166 -11.76 16.85 -11.05
CA GLY A 166 -12.90 16.03 -11.40
C GLY A 166 -13.15 14.87 -10.45
N GLN A 167 -14.40 14.45 -10.39
CA GLN A 167 -14.84 13.25 -9.66
C GLN A 167 -15.68 12.38 -10.59
N VAL A 168 -15.52 11.06 -10.48
CA VAL A 168 -16.34 10.07 -11.17
C VAL A 168 -17.16 9.30 -10.17
N LYS A 169 -18.46 9.21 -10.39
CA LYS A 169 -19.37 8.28 -9.70
C LYS A 169 -19.36 6.95 -10.44
N LEU A 170 -19.14 5.87 -9.74
CA LEU A 170 -19.25 4.50 -10.24
C LEU A 170 -20.68 3.97 -10.09
N ASP A 171 -20.89 2.72 -10.44
CA ASP A 171 -22.19 2.06 -10.25
C ASP A 171 -22.48 1.92 -8.74
N ALA A 172 -23.76 1.87 -8.40
CA ALA A 172 -24.17 1.71 -7.01
C ALA A 172 -23.62 0.40 -6.40
N LYS A 173 -23.04 0.49 -5.21
CA LYS A 173 -22.38 -0.62 -4.50
C LYS A 173 -21.12 -1.14 -5.20
N ALA A 174 -20.44 -0.32 -5.97
CA ALA A 174 -19.12 -0.63 -6.53
C ALA A 174 -18.08 -0.78 -5.42
N GLU A 175 -18.21 -0.01 -4.35
CA GLU A 175 -17.31 -0.03 -3.17
C GLU A 175 -15.82 -0.01 -3.59
N PRO A 176 -15.36 1.04 -4.31
CA PRO A 176 -13.96 1.09 -4.74
C PRO A 176 -13.03 1.16 -3.52
N ARG A 177 -12.10 0.21 -3.40
CA ARG A 177 -11.17 0.14 -2.27
C ARG A 177 -9.76 0.56 -2.59
N ASP A 178 -9.31 0.32 -3.81
CA ASP A 178 -7.99 0.74 -4.27
C ASP A 178 -8.08 1.40 -5.64
N VAL A 179 -7.08 2.23 -5.96
CA VAL A 179 -6.93 2.87 -7.26
C VAL A 179 -5.46 2.91 -7.62
N LEU A 180 -5.14 2.64 -8.89
CA LEU A 180 -3.78 2.57 -9.41
C LEU A 180 -3.65 3.51 -10.59
N ILE A 181 -2.55 4.27 -10.68
CA ILE A 181 -2.23 5.11 -11.85
C ILE A 181 -1.10 4.46 -12.62
N ALA A 182 -1.30 4.21 -13.90
CA ALA A 182 -0.26 3.68 -14.77
C ALA A 182 0.92 4.67 -14.92
N ALA A 183 2.08 4.14 -15.32
CA ALA A 183 3.30 4.93 -15.49
C ALA A 183 3.19 6.08 -16.48
N ASP A 184 2.19 6.05 -17.39
CA ASP A 184 1.90 7.14 -18.33
C ASP A 184 1.31 8.38 -17.64
N GLY A 185 0.85 8.25 -16.39
CA GLY A 185 0.19 9.29 -15.61
C GLY A 185 -1.17 9.74 -16.17
N LYS A 186 -1.70 9.02 -17.16
CA LYS A 186 -2.94 9.36 -17.88
C LYS A 186 -4.01 8.29 -17.80
N THR A 187 -3.63 7.07 -17.42
CA THR A 187 -4.53 5.94 -17.29
C THR A 187 -4.56 5.52 -15.83
N ALA A 188 -5.75 5.21 -15.30
CA ALA A 188 -5.90 4.69 -13.95
C ALA A 188 -6.89 3.52 -13.92
N TYR A 189 -6.87 2.77 -12.82
CA TYR A 189 -7.69 1.58 -12.60
C TYR A 189 -8.21 1.59 -11.16
N ALA A 190 -9.54 1.58 -10.99
CA ALA A 190 -10.18 1.49 -9.69
C ALA A 190 -10.67 0.05 -9.44
N LEU A 191 -10.26 -0.53 -8.32
CA LEU A 191 -10.64 -1.88 -7.90
C LEU A 191 -11.96 -1.79 -7.13
N ARG A 192 -12.98 -2.50 -7.62
CA ARG A 192 -14.35 -2.41 -7.14
C ARG A 192 -14.72 -3.66 -6.35
N PHE A 193 -14.52 -3.58 -5.05
CA PHE A 193 -14.75 -4.71 -4.14
C PHE A 193 -16.20 -5.21 -4.15
N GLY A 194 -17.17 -4.31 -4.28
CA GLY A 194 -18.58 -4.64 -4.12
C GLY A 194 -19.20 -5.39 -5.30
N ASP A 195 -18.62 -5.30 -6.51
CA ASP A 195 -19.21 -5.89 -7.72
C ASP A 195 -18.22 -6.65 -8.62
N GLY A 196 -17.01 -6.93 -8.14
CA GLY A 196 -16.06 -7.82 -8.81
C GLY A 196 -15.40 -7.26 -10.07
N LYS A 197 -15.31 -5.92 -10.20
CA LYS A 197 -14.83 -5.27 -11.42
C LYS A 197 -13.58 -4.42 -11.16
N VAL A 198 -12.89 -4.11 -12.24
CA VAL A 198 -11.91 -3.02 -12.33
C VAL A 198 -12.41 -2.00 -13.34
N THR A 199 -12.54 -0.74 -12.93
CA THR A 199 -12.88 0.36 -13.84
C THR A 199 -11.60 1.02 -14.36
N LYS A 200 -11.45 1.07 -15.69
CA LYS A 200 -10.42 1.86 -16.36
C LYS A 200 -10.86 3.31 -16.47
N LEU A 201 -9.99 4.22 -16.07
CA LEU A 201 -10.20 5.66 -16.06
C LEU A 201 -9.16 6.36 -16.94
N ALA A 202 -9.53 7.49 -17.55
CA ALA A 202 -8.61 8.40 -18.23
C ALA A 202 -8.47 9.70 -17.43
N ILE A 203 -7.23 10.12 -17.19
CA ILE A 203 -6.86 11.39 -16.55
C ILE A 203 -6.56 12.41 -17.65
N LYS A 204 -7.32 13.51 -17.71
CA LYS A 204 -7.21 14.58 -18.72
C LYS A 204 -7.09 15.94 -18.03
N GLY A 205 -5.86 16.31 -17.66
CA GLY A 205 -5.62 17.48 -16.83
C GLY A 205 -6.21 17.30 -15.44
N ASP A 206 -7.17 18.13 -15.06
CA ASP A 206 -7.94 18.07 -13.83
C ASP A 206 -9.23 17.25 -13.94
N GLN A 207 -9.50 16.62 -15.09
CA GLN A 207 -10.70 15.82 -15.35
C GLN A 207 -10.42 14.33 -15.27
N LEU A 208 -11.39 13.57 -14.77
CA LEU A 208 -11.39 12.12 -14.69
C LEU A 208 -12.57 11.56 -15.50
N VAL A 209 -12.32 10.57 -16.35
CA VAL A 209 -13.34 10.02 -17.26
C VAL A 209 -13.33 8.50 -17.18
N ARG A 210 -14.50 7.87 -16.95
CA ARG A 210 -14.69 6.41 -17.03
C ARG A 210 -14.56 5.96 -18.50
N VAL A 211 -13.76 4.93 -18.75
CA VAL A 211 -13.44 4.44 -20.10
C VAL A 211 -14.06 3.06 -20.34
N ALA A 212 -13.83 2.12 -19.42
CA ALA A 212 -14.29 0.74 -19.54
C ALA A 212 -14.31 0.05 -18.18
N ASP A 213 -15.04 -1.06 -18.09
CA ASP A 213 -15.01 -1.96 -16.95
C ASP A 213 -14.53 -3.35 -17.37
N PHE A 214 -13.82 -4.03 -16.48
CA PHE A 214 -13.37 -5.40 -16.65
C PHE A 214 -13.90 -6.26 -15.51
N ASP A 215 -14.52 -7.39 -15.82
CA ASP A 215 -14.88 -8.39 -14.81
C ASP A 215 -13.61 -9.16 -14.42
N VAL A 216 -13.27 -9.18 -13.14
CA VAL A 216 -11.97 -9.73 -12.68
C VAL A 216 -12.10 -10.82 -11.63
N GLY A 217 -13.20 -10.84 -10.89
CA GLY A 217 -13.43 -11.81 -9.83
C GLY A 217 -14.70 -11.52 -9.07
N THR A 218 -14.64 -11.61 -7.75
CA THR A 218 -15.79 -11.39 -6.88
C THR A 218 -15.61 -10.22 -5.94
N GLN A 219 -14.40 -10.05 -5.38
CA GLN A 219 -14.08 -9.04 -4.37
C GLN A 219 -12.64 -8.55 -4.51
N PRO A 220 -12.32 -7.82 -5.60
CA PRO A 220 -10.99 -7.23 -5.77
C PRO A 220 -10.72 -6.16 -4.70
N ASP A 221 -9.65 -6.33 -3.92
CA ASP A 221 -9.34 -5.52 -2.74
C ASP A 221 -8.10 -4.65 -2.92
N GLY A 222 -6.91 -5.23 -2.80
CA GLY A 222 -5.64 -4.54 -2.98
C GLY A 222 -4.96 -4.89 -4.31
N GLY A 223 -4.16 -3.97 -4.83
CA GLY A 223 -3.49 -4.23 -6.09
C GLY A 223 -2.20 -3.46 -6.31
N SER A 224 -1.49 -3.84 -7.38
CA SER A 224 -0.36 -3.10 -7.92
C SER A 224 -0.34 -3.12 -9.45
N ILE A 225 0.44 -2.25 -10.05
CA ILE A 225 0.62 -2.19 -11.51
C ILE A 225 2.09 -2.38 -11.85
N SER A 226 2.39 -3.12 -12.93
CA SER A 226 3.77 -3.29 -13.36
C SER A 226 4.40 -1.97 -13.81
N ALA A 227 5.72 -1.84 -13.65
CA ALA A 227 6.47 -0.63 -14.01
C ALA A 227 6.28 -0.19 -15.46
N ASP A 228 6.02 -1.13 -16.38
CA ASP A 228 5.71 -0.86 -17.79
C ASP A 228 4.22 -0.54 -18.04
N GLY A 229 3.39 -0.57 -17.00
CA GLY A 229 1.95 -0.30 -17.06
C GLY A 229 1.11 -1.35 -17.76
N ARG A 230 1.67 -2.52 -18.10
CA ARG A 230 1.00 -3.52 -18.95
C ARG A 230 0.24 -4.59 -18.18
N THR A 231 0.53 -4.77 -16.91
CA THR A 231 -0.09 -5.81 -16.07
C THR A 231 -0.59 -5.21 -14.77
N LEU A 232 -1.86 -5.40 -14.45
CA LEU A 232 -2.38 -5.23 -13.11
C LEU A 232 -2.21 -6.53 -12.33
N PHE A 233 -1.85 -6.41 -11.07
CA PHE A 233 -1.94 -7.46 -10.06
C PHE A 233 -3.09 -7.08 -9.16
N VAL A 234 -4.05 -7.96 -9.00
CA VAL A 234 -5.25 -7.71 -8.19
C VAL A 234 -5.44 -8.88 -7.25
N ASN A 235 -5.47 -8.62 -5.97
CA ASN A 235 -5.91 -9.59 -4.99
C ASN A 235 -7.43 -9.62 -4.94
N ASP A 236 -8.01 -10.80 -5.11
CA ASP A 236 -9.45 -11.03 -5.06
C ASP A 236 -9.79 -12.02 -3.94
N PHE A 237 -10.60 -11.59 -2.98
CA PHE A 237 -10.93 -12.38 -1.79
C PHE A 237 -11.76 -13.62 -2.11
N GLY A 238 -12.64 -13.55 -3.10
CA GLY A 238 -13.51 -14.64 -3.50
C GLY A 238 -13.01 -15.47 -4.68
N GLY A 239 -11.86 -15.06 -5.23
CA GLY A 239 -11.18 -15.72 -6.35
C GLY A 239 -11.67 -15.29 -7.74
N ALA A 240 -10.84 -15.57 -8.74
CA ALA A 240 -11.10 -15.30 -10.14
C ALA A 240 -12.04 -16.36 -10.77
N PRO A 241 -12.60 -16.09 -11.96
CA PRO A 241 -13.46 -17.07 -12.65
C PRO A 241 -12.77 -18.42 -12.96
N THR A 242 -11.43 -18.43 -13.00
CA THR A 242 -10.62 -19.63 -13.29
C THR A 242 -10.09 -20.34 -12.06
N THR A 243 -10.40 -19.86 -10.84
CA THR A 243 -9.94 -20.43 -9.57
C THR A 243 -11.08 -21.10 -8.81
N THR A 244 -10.77 -21.77 -7.71
CA THR A 244 -11.77 -22.37 -6.83
C THR A 244 -12.62 -21.27 -6.20
N LYS A 245 -13.94 -21.36 -6.35
CA LYS A 245 -14.88 -20.39 -5.80
C LYS A 245 -14.72 -20.26 -4.28
N GLY A 246 -14.59 -19.04 -3.81
CA GLY A 246 -14.42 -18.73 -2.39
C GLY A 246 -12.98 -18.90 -1.88
N ASN A 247 -12.04 -19.28 -2.76
CA ASN A 247 -10.62 -19.29 -2.44
C ASN A 247 -9.95 -18.03 -3.05
N GLY A 248 -9.30 -17.24 -2.23
CA GLY A 248 -8.68 -16.00 -2.69
C GLY A 248 -7.55 -16.24 -3.69
N ALA A 249 -7.37 -15.29 -4.59
CA ALA A 249 -6.39 -15.38 -5.66
C ALA A 249 -5.70 -14.04 -5.93
N THR A 250 -4.46 -14.10 -6.42
CA THR A 250 -3.80 -12.97 -7.08
C THR A 250 -4.01 -13.12 -8.59
N VAL A 251 -4.70 -12.15 -9.19
CA VAL A 251 -5.12 -12.15 -10.58
C VAL A 251 -4.23 -11.21 -11.39
N LEU A 252 -3.71 -11.66 -12.53
CA LEU A 252 -3.00 -10.84 -13.49
C LEU A 252 -3.92 -10.43 -14.64
N ILE A 253 -3.94 -9.14 -14.96
CA ILE A 253 -4.80 -8.57 -15.99
C ILE A 253 -3.94 -7.77 -16.98
N ASP A 254 -4.07 -8.07 -18.28
CA ASP A 254 -3.50 -7.25 -19.34
C ASP A 254 -4.26 -5.91 -19.43
N THR A 255 -3.59 -4.81 -19.16
CA THR A 255 -4.20 -3.46 -19.07
C THR A 255 -4.74 -2.95 -20.40
N ARG A 256 -4.24 -3.46 -21.51
CA ARG A 256 -4.68 -3.06 -22.84
C ARG A 256 -6.00 -3.72 -23.24
N THR A 257 -6.15 -4.99 -22.86
CA THR A 257 -7.32 -5.81 -23.25
C THR A 257 -8.35 -5.98 -22.15
N GLY A 258 -7.97 -5.75 -20.88
CA GLY A 258 -8.79 -6.05 -19.71
C GLY A 258 -8.94 -7.56 -19.43
N LYS A 259 -8.17 -8.41 -20.13
CA LYS A 259 -8.28 -9.87 -19.98
C LYS A 259 -7.40 -10.37 -18.84
N ILE A 260 -7.94 -11.31 -18.07
CA ILE A 260 -7.14 -12.11 -17.13
C ILE A 260 -6.15 -12.95 -17.93
N THR A 261 -4.87 -12.84 -17.60
CA THR A 261 -3.78 -13.61 -18.21
C THR A 261 -3.34 -14.77 -17.32
N ASP A 262 -3.52 -14.63 -16.00
CA ASP A 262 -3.24 -15.66 -15.01
C ASP A 262 -4.01 -15.40 -13.72
N ALA A 263 -4.20 -16.44 -12.91
CA ALA A 263 -4.77 -16.33 -11.56
C ALA A 263 -4.16 -17.41 -10.66
N ALA A 264 -3.40 -16.98 -9.65
CA ALA A 264 -2.78 -17.88 -8.69
C ALA A 264 -3.61 -17.93 -7.41
N GLU A 265 -4.12 -19.11 -7.04
CA GLU A 265 -4.79 -19.32 -5.75
C GLU A 265 -3.78 -19.16 -4.61
N VAL A 266 -4.15 -18.38 -3.60
CA VAL A 266 -3.27 -18.08 -2.45
C VAL A 266 -3.89 -18.43 -1.10
N GLY A 267 -5.19 -18.67 -1.06
CA GLY A 267 -5.95 -18.94 0.16
C GLY A 267 -6.81 -17.75 0.58
N ALA A 268 -7.40 -17.82 1.76
CA ALA A 268 -8.38 -16.84 2.22
C ALA A 268 -7.75 -15.47 2.50
N LEU A 269 -8.42 -14.42 2.04
CA LEU A 269 -8.10 -13.02 2.31
C LEU A 269 -6.67 -12.61 1.86
N PRO A 270 -6.37 -12.60 0.53
CA PRO A 270 -5.16 -11.97 0.04
C PRO A 270 -5.29 -10.43 0.12
N GLU A 271 -4.53 -9.81 1.01
CA GLU A 271 -4.66 -8.38 1.35
C GLU A 271 -3.83 -7.50 0.40
N ASP A 272 -2.52 -7.58 0.43
CA ASP A 272 -1.60 -6.74 -0.35
C ASP A 272 -0.83 -7.55 -1.39
N VAL A 273 -0.52 -6.93 -2.53
CA VAL A 273 0.39 -7.47 -3.55
C VAL A 273 1.35 -6.40 -4.03
N VAL A 274 2.64 -6.59 -3.75
CA VAL A 274 3.68 -5.62 -4.10
C VAL A 274 4.80 -6.29 -4.87
N GLN A 275 5.20 -5.68 -5.98
CA GLN A 275 6.30 -6.18 -6.81
C GLN A 275 7.65 -5.83 -6.19
N SER A 276 8.65 -6.71 -6.37
CA SER A 276 10.04 -6.39 -6.04
C SER A 276 10.55 -5.22 -6.89
N PRO A 277 11.55 -4.45 -6.42
CA PRO A 277 12.07 -3.29 -7.16
C PRO A 277 12.54 -3.59 -8.59
N ASP A 278 13.02 -4.80 -8.83
CA ASP A 278 13.43 -5.27 -10.16
C ASP A 278 12.28 -5.86 -11.01
N GLY A 279 11.06 -5.91 -10.45
CA GLY A 279 9.85 -6.43 -11.10
C GLY A 279 9.82 -7.92 -11.35
N LYS A 280 10.81 -8.70 -10.82
CA LYS A 280 10.88 -10.15 -11.04
C LYS A 280 9.96 -10.95 -10.11
N TYR A 281 9.70 -10.43 -8.92
CA TYR A 281 8.90 -11.10 -7.91
C TYR A 281 7.68 -10.28 -7.54
N ALA A 282 6.68 -10.96 -7.00
CA ALA A 282 5.54 -10.36 -6.33
C ALA A 282 5.40 -11.01 -4.94
N ALA A 283 5.28 -10.18 -3.91
CA ALA A 283 4.97 -10.59 -2.55
C ALA A 283 3.48 -10.38 -2.29
N VAL A 284 2.81 -11.41 -1.79
CA VAL A 284 1.37 -11.39 -1.48
C VAL A 284 1.18 -11.68 0.00
N VAL A 285 0.55 -10.74 0.70
CA VAL A 285 0.11 -10.96 2.09
C VAL A 285 -1.23 -11.68 2.07
N VAL A 286 -1.29 -12.82 2.75
CA VAL A 286 -2.52 -13.65 2.81
C VAL A 286 -2.95 -13.79 4.26
N GLY A 287 -4.16 -13.35 4.58
CA GLY A 287 -4.75 -13.45 5.92
C GLY A 287 -4.96 -14.89 6.37
N ASN A 288 -5.27 -15.81 5.45
CA ASN A 288 -5.36 -17.25 5.69
C ASN A 288 -6.29 -17.64 6.87
N GLY A 289 -7.31 -16.81 7.13
CA GLY A 289 -8.22 -17.02 8.27
C GLY A 289 -7.64 -16.61 9.64
N SER A 290 -6.50 -15.94 9.68
CA SER A 290 -5.81 -15.51 10.90
C SER A 290 -6.35 -14.22 11.52
N ALA A 291 -7.45 -13.65 11.00
CA ALA A 291 -8.08 -12.44 11.55
C ALA A 291 -8.83 -12.73 12.87
N THR A 292 -8.15 -13.38 13.82
CA THR A 292 -8.67 -13.82 15.11
C THR A 292 -8.08 -13.01 16.25
N VAL A 293 -8.79 -12.97 17.37
CA VAL A 293 -8.29 -12.34 18.60
C VAL A 293 -7.43 -13.32 19.41
N ARG A 294 -6.56 -12.83 20.30
CA ARG A 294 -5.57 -13.65 21.03
C ARG A 294 -6.17 -14.78 21.87
N ASN A 295 -7.39 -14.63 22.39
CA ASN A 295 -8.07 -15.65 23.17
C ASN A 295 -8.95 -16.58 22.32
N ALA A 296 -8.93 -16.49 20.99
CA ALA A 296 -9.65 -17.41 20.13
C ALA A 296 -9.02 -18.81 20.19
N PRO A 297 -9.81 -19.91 20.17
CA PRO A 297 -9.29 -21.27 20.27
C PRO A 297 -8.28 -21.64 19.18
N ASN A 298 -8.39 -21.05 18.00
CA ASN A 298 -7.53 -21.30 16.84
C ASN A 298 -6.37 -20.32 16.69
N TYR A 299 -6.17 -19.39 17.66
CA TYR A 299 -5.13 -18.36 17.55
C TYR A 299 -3.73 -18.93 17.29
N ASN A 300 -3.33 -19.96 18.02
CA ASN A 300 -2.02 -20.60 17.87
C ASN A 300 -1.97 -21.68 16.76
N ALA A 301 -3.05 -21.84 16.00
CA ALA A 301 -3.15 -22.86 14.94
C ALA A 301 -3.25 -22.27 13.54
N VAL A 302 -3.71 -21.01 13.41
CA VAL A 302 -3.97 -20.37 12.12
C VAL A 302 -3.21 -19.04 12.04
N PHE A 303 -2.25 -18.98 11.14
CA PHE A 303 -1.40 -17.82 10.90
C PHE A 303 -1.59 -17.31 9.47
N GLY A 304 -1.31 -16.04 9.26
CA GLY A 304 -1.16 -15.47 7.93
C GLY A 304 0.07 -16.02 7.21
N LYS A 305 0.13 -15.80 5.92
CA LYS A 305 1.25 -16.19 5.05
C LYS A 305 1.74 -14.99 4.24
N LEU A 306 3.04 -14.94 3.99
CA LEU A 306 3.63 -14.15 2.93
C LEU A 306 4.01 -15.10 1.80
N VAL A 307 3.40 -14.94 0.63
CA VAL A 307 3.64 -15.80 -0.53
C VAL A 307 4.46 -15.03 -1.56
N ILE A 308 5.55 -15.62 -2.04
CA ILE A 308 6.39 -15.04 -3.09
C ILE A 308 6.17 -15.79 -4.40
N PHE A 309 5.82 -15.02 -5.42
CA PHE A 309 5.75 -15.49 -6.80
C PHE A 309 6.89 -14.89 -7.63
N ARG A 310 7.43 -15.68 -8.57
CA ARG A 310 8.22 -15.16 -9.68
C ARG A 310 7.27 -14.80 -10.83
N ARG A 311 7.48 -13.63 -11.40
CA ARG A 311 6.76 -13.18 -12.58
C ARG A 311 7.49 -13.58 -13.83
N ASP A 312 6.84 -14.34 -14.71
CA ASP A 312 7.33 -14.70 -16.03
C ASP A 312 6.33 -14.17 -17.09
N GLY A 313 6.54 -12.92 -17.55
CA GLY A 313 5.60 -12.24 -18.44
C GLY A 313 4.22 -12.04 -17.80
N GLY A 314 3.19 -12.69 -18.34
CA GLY A 314 1.81 -12.64 -17.83
C GLY A 314 1.45 -13.80 -16.90
N LYS A 315 2.44 -14.47 -16.27
CA LYS A 315 2.23 -15.62 -15.37
C LYS A 315 2.94 -15.45 -14.04
N LEU A 316 2.36 -16.07 -13.01
CA LEU A 316 2.93 -16.19 -11.66
C LEU A 316 3.38 -17.63 -11.44
N THR A 317 4.62 -17.82 -11.04
CA THR A 317 5.16 -19.10 -10.61
C THR A 317 5.49 -19.02 -9.13
N HIS A 318 4.87 -19.87 -8.30
CA HIS A 318 5.13 -19.94 -6.87
C HIS A 318 6.62 -20.21 -6.60
N VAL A 319 7.20 -19.48 -5.65
CA VAL A 319 8.60 -19.65 -5.22
C VAL A 319 8.67 -20.20 -3.81
N THR A 320 8.05 -19.53 -2.86
CA THR A 320 8.09 -19.89 -1.44
C THR A 320 6.99 -19.19 -0.67
N ASP A 321 6.65 -19.71 0.52
CA ASP A 321 5.83 -19.01 1.51
C ASP A 321 6.55 -18.96 2.85
N GLY A 322 6.26 -17.91 3.63
CA GLY A 322 6.67 -17.75 5.02
C GLY A 322 5.44 -17.52 5.91
N GLN A 323 5.45 -18.13 7.10
CA GLN A 323 4.46 -17.84 8.12
C GLN A 323 4.68 -16.43 8.66
N ILE A 324 3.59 -15.65 8.76
CA ILE A 324 3.58 -14.33 9.39
C ILE A 324 2.61 -14.31 10.59
N GLY A 325 2.25 -13.14 11.11
CA GLY A 325 1.34 -13.01 12.26
C GLY A 325 -0.15 -13.13 11.89
N HIS A 326 -0.99 -12.41 12.64
CA HIS A 326 -2.44 -12.44 12.51
C HIS A 326 -2.98 -11.13 11.96
N ALA A 327 -3.98 -11.23 11.07
CA ALA A 327 -4.55 -10.10 10.34
C ALA A 327 -3.46 -9.17 9.78
N CYS A 328 -2.48 -9.78 9.12
CA CYS A 328 -1.43 -9.03 8.45
C CYS A 328 -1.96 -8.42 7.16
N GLN A 329 -1.49 -7.20 6.81
CA GLN A 329 -2.00 -6.45 5.67
C GLN A 329 -0.86 -5.92 4.78
N GLY A 330 -0.28 -4.76 5.08
CA GLY A 330 0.70 -4.12 4.21
C GLY A 330 2.07 -4.82 4.18
N VAL A 331 2.71 -4.80 3.01
CA VAL A 331 4.07 -5.31 2.79
C VAL A 331 4.89 -4.35 1.94
N VAL A 332 6.18 -4.21 2.23
CA VAL A 332 7.14 -3.48 1.39
C VAL A 332 8.44 -4.24 1.24
N TRP A 333 9.12 -3.99 0.11
CA TRP A 333 10.46 -4.48 -0.18
C TRP A 333 11.51 -3.42 0.15
N SER A 334 12.70 -3.85 0.59
CA SER A 334 13.91 -3.02 0.55
C SER A 334 14.31 -2.74 -0.90
N ALA A 335 15.04 -1.63 -1.15
CA ALA A 335 15.44 -1.23 -2.50
C ALA A 335 16.28 -2.28 -3.23
N ASP A 336 17.04 -3.11 -2.50
CA ASP A 336 17.82 -4.21 -3.06
C ASP A 336 17.03 -5.52 -3.24
N GLY A 337 15.74 -5.54 -2.87
CA GLY A 337 14.84 -6.68 -3.00
C GLY A 337 15.16 -7.86 -2.09
N LYS A 338 15.96 -7.67 -1.01
CA LYS A 338 16.41 -8.77 -0.15
C LYS A 338 15.69 -8.83 1.20
N ARG A 339 14.97 -7.79 1.57
CA ARG A 339 14.22 -7.72 2.84
C ARG A 339 12.80 -7.27 2.59
N LEU A 340 11.89 -7.84 3.36
CA LEU A 340 10.49 -7.42 3.41
C LEU A 340 10.12 -7.03 4.83
N LEU A 341 9.29 -5.99 4.93
CA LEU A 341 8.58 -5.63 6.15
C LEU A 341 7.11 -5.98 5.96
N VAL A 342 6.50 -6.68 6.91
CA VAL A 342 5.08 -7.09 6.88
C VAL A 342 4.39 -6.66 8.15
N GLN A 343 3.26 -5.97 8.01
CA GLN A 343 2.47 -5.47 9.13
C GLN A 343 1.46 -6.49 9.62
N CYS A 344 1.42 -6.77 10.94
CA CYS A 344 0.47 -7.68 11.54
C CYS A 344 -0.32 -6.97 12.66
N SER A 345 -1.62 -6.81 12.45
CA SER A 345 -2.44 -5.89 13.24
C SER A 345 -2.81 -6.44 14.62
N VAL A 346 -2.95 -7.76 14.80
CA VAL A 346 -3.28 -8.36 16.09
C VAL A 346 -2.10 -8.33 17.05
N GLU A 347 -0.90 -8.61 16.58
CA GLU A 347 0.34 -8.50 17.35
C GLU A 347 0.75 -7.03 17.55
N ARG A 348 0.24 -6.13 16.74
CA ARG A 348 0.70 -4.74 16.63
C ARG A 348 2.19 -4.69 16.38
N ASP A 349 2.62 -5.40 15.35
CA ASP A 349 4.03 -5.43 14.98
C ASP A 349 4.26 -5.35 13.48
N ILE A 350 5.50 -5.07 13.14
CA ILE A 350 6.03 -5.13 11.78
C ILE A 350 7.10 -6.22 11.79
N ARG A 351 6.80 -7.29 11.10
CA ARG A 351 7.70 -8.43 10.96
C ARG A 351 8.74 -8.18 9.88
N VAL A 352 9.90 -8.78 10.05
CA VAL A 352 11.04 -8.65 9.13
C VAL A 352 11.35 -10.01 8.56
N LEU A 353 11.36 -10.12 7.23
CA LEU A 353 11.73 -11.34 6.52
C LEU A 353 12.83 -11.02 5.50
N ASP A 354 13.88 -11.84 5.46
CA ASP A 354 14.91 -11.77 4.42
C ASP A 354 14.56 -12.74 3.29
N PHE A 355 14.83 -12.34 2.05
CA PHE A 355 14.60 -13.13 0.85
C PHE A 355 15.89 -13.24 0.00
N ASP A 356 16.31 -14.47 -0.32
CA ASP A 356 17.51 -14.77 -1.07
C ASP A 356 17.27 -15.12 -2.55
N GLY A 357 16.05 -14.93 -3.05
CA GLY A 357 15.62 -15.35 -4.38
C GLY A 357 14.97 -16.73 -4.44
N LYS A 358 14.94 -17.47 -3.30
CA LYS A 358 14.36 -18.83 -3.20
C LYS A 358 13.61 -19.06 -1.90
N THR A 359 14.09 -18.53 -0.80
CA THR A 359 13.57 -18.79 0.55
C THR A 359 13.29 -17.49 1.30
N LEU A 360 12.30 -17.53 2.19
CA LEU A 360 12.03 -16.49 3.18
C LEU A 360 12.61 -16.92 4.53
N THR A 361 13.33 -16.02 5.18
CA THR A 361 13.87 -16.23 6.54
C THR A 361 13.29 -15.19 7.48
N ASP A 362 12.50 -15.62 8.47
CA ASP A 362 11.96 -14.72 9.51
C ASP A 362 13.08 -14.20 10.42
N ARG A 363 13.00 -12.91 10.77
CA ARG A 363 13.94 -12.21 11.66
C ARG A 363 13.21 -11.68 12.90
N PRO A 364 12.79 -12.55 13.82
CA PRO A 364 11.99 -12.15 14.98
C PRO A 364 12.70 -11.15 15.87
N GLU A 365 14.05 -11.19 15.94
CA GLU A 365 14.88 -10.25 16.69
C GLU A 365 14.82 -8.81 16.14
N ALA A 366 14.45 -8.65 14.86
CA ALA A 366 14.33 -7.35 14.20
C ALA A 366 12.89 -6.83 14.14
N THR A 367 11.93 -7.56 14.72
CA THR A 367 10.51 -7.19 14.74
C THR A 367 10.29 -5.88 15.48
N ILE A 368 9.58 -4.93 14.84
CA ILE A 368 9.21 -3.65 15.45
C ILE A 368 7.84 -3.78 16.13
N LYS A 369 7.74 -3.37 17.40
CA LYS A 369 6.45 -3.27 18.11
C LYS A 369 5.86 -1.87 17.94
N MET A 370 4.56 -1.81 17.61
CA MET A 370 3.82 -0.57 17.39
C MET A 370 2.80 -0.32 18.51
N VAL A 371 2.47 0.94 18.74
CA VAL A 371 1.47 1.33 19.76
C VAL A 371 0.06 0.99 19.28
N SER A 372 -0.24 1.29 18.03
CA SER A 372 -1.54 1.04 17.39
C SER A 372 -1.42 -0.12 16.37
N ARG A 373 -2.52 -0.49 15.71
CA ARG A 373 -2.56 -1.59 14.74
C ARG A 373 -2.01 -1.12 13.40
N PRO A 374 -0.87 -1.62 12.91
CA PRO A 374 -0.40 -1.28 11.59
C PRO A 374 -1.32 -1.92 10.52
N GLY A 375 -1.79 -1.13 9.56
CA GLY A 375 -2.78 -1.54 8.55
C GLY A 375 -2.36 -1.28 7.11
N VAL A 376 -1.45 -0.35 6.86
CA VAL A 376 -0.95 -0.03 5.52
C VAL A 376 0.53 0.35 5.59
N MET A 377 1.32 -0.09 4.61
CA MET A 377 2.73 0.31 4.48
C MET A 377 3.08 0.58 3.03
N ILE A 378 3.91 1.60 2.80
CA ILE A 378 4.35 1.98 1.47
C ILE A 378 5.81 2.47 1.48
N THR A 379 6.52 2.24 0.39
CA THR A 379 7.75 2.93 0.00
C THR A 379 7.53 3.66 -1.33
N SER A 380 8.42 4.56 -1.73
CA SER A 380 8.33 5.20 -3.05
C SER A 380 8.48 4.21 -4.21
N GLN A 381 8.98 3.00 -3.94
CA GLN A 381 9.19 1.93 -4.92
C GLN A 381 8.01 0.94 -4.98
N SER A 382 7.19 0.86 -3.94
CA SER A 382 6.07 -0.10 -3.84
C SER A 382 5.03 0.11 -4.94
N ARG A 383 4.92 1.32 -5.45
CA ARG A 383 3.96 1.70 -6.50
C ARG A 383 4.69 2.48 -7.58
N PRO A 384 5.37 1.77 -8.50
CA PRO A 384 6.22 2.36 -9.52
C PRO A 384 5.46 3.18 -10.59
#